data_63c9e447880f847e22bf4c2c2008ea9d
#
_entry.id   63c9e447880f847e22bf4c2c2008ea9d
#
_cell.length_a   1.000
_cell.length_b   1.000
_cell.length_c   1.000
_cell.angle_alpha   90.00
_cell.angle_beta   90.00
_cell.angle_gamma   90.00
#
_symmetry.space_group_name_H-M   'P 1'
#
loop_
_entity.id
_entity.type
_entity.pdbx_description
1 polymer ?
#
loop_
_entity_poly.entity_id
_entity_poly.type
_entity_poly.pdbx_seq_one_letter_code
_entity_poly.pdbx_strand_id
1 'polypeptide(L)'
;LTFSATFAGYKKDERELSLDIDRELQARQDLIAGFWDNLVLDTPDPVINTMFAFAKIRGAESIYDTKGGLMHGPGGESYYAAIWANDQAEYINPFFPYLGYEVGNRSALCSYEHFARFMNPEYKPLPSSIIAEGIDVWAGAGDRGDAAMVAYGASRYALSKGDKAEAEKLWPLIEWCLEYCRRNLNESGVVASDADELENRFPAGKANLCTSSLYYDALISAGYLGKDLGKPVAAYARQATALKKNIDRYFGGTVEGFDTYKYYEGNDVLRSWICIPLTVGIQDRKDATIQALFSPRLWTENGLLTQAGSETFWDRSTLYALRGVYACGETEKATDYLRFYSSQRLLGEHVPYAIEAWPEGNQRHLSAESGLYCRIITEGMFGIRPTGLNSFIFTPRLPQEWDHMNLRKICAFNQVFDIEVKRLGDQLQVAVIADGKTISNRKIKEGENIRIKF
;
A
#
# COMPACT_ATOMS: atom_id res chain seq x y z
N LEU A 1 21.51 12.67 37.08
CA LEU A 1 21.67 11.24 37.35
C LEU A 1 20.98 10.47 36.21
N THR A 2 21.74 9.69 35.46
CA THR A 2 21.19 8.78 34.43
C THR A 2 21.20 7.38 35.00
N PHE A 3 20.12 6.64 34.86
CA PHE A 3 20.06 5.22 35.17
C PHE A 3 19.43 4.46 34.04
N SER A 4 19.75 3.18 33.92
CA SER A 4 19.19 2.28 32.91
C SER A 4 18.55 1.09 33.62
N ALA A 5 17.47 0.57 33.05
CA ALA A 5 16.79 -0.61 33.56
C ALA A 5 16.42 -1.53 32.40
N THR A 6 16.57 -2.84 32.63
CA THR A 6 16.20 -3.88 31.66
C THR A 6 15.06 -4.71 32.25
N PHE A 7 14.04 -4.98 31.45
CA PHE A 7 12.95 -5.88 31.81
C PHE A 7 12.87 -6.98 30.76
N ALA A 8 12.87 -8.24 31.23
CA ALA A 8 12.74 -9.39 30.36
C ALA A 8 11.80 -10.42 30.98
N GLY A 9 10.99 -11.08 30.16
CA GLY A 9 10.12 -12.16 30.55
C GLY A 9 10.47 -13.42 29.75
N TYR A 10 10.60 -14.57 30.44
CA TYR A 10 10.95 -15.83 29.80
C TYR A 10 9.96 -16.92 30.19
N LYS A 11 9.67 -17.82 29.24
CA LYS A 11 9.10 -19.12 29.60
C LYS A 11 10.19 -20.02 30.17
N LYS A 12 9.77 -21.04 30.92
CA LYS A 12 10.69 -21.93 31.71
C LYS A 12 11.88 -22.48 30.92
N ASP A 13 11.69 -22.69 29.59
CA ASP A 13 12.67 -23.34 28.73
C ASP A 13 13.28 -22.38 27.69
N GLU A 14 13.06 -21.08 27.83
CA GLU A 14 13.63 -20.06 26.95
C GLU A 14 14.97 -19.56 27.44
N ARG A 15 15.86 -19.28 26.49
CA ARG A 15 17.19 -18.73 26.78
C ARG A 15 17.07 -17.30 27.27
N GLU A 16 17.72 -16.99 28.39
CA GLU A 16 17.88 -15.61 28.85
C GLU A 16 18.66 -14.77 27.84
N LEU A 17 18.17 -13.57 27.58
CA LEU A 17 18.85 -12.58 26.75
C LEU A 17 19.69 -11.69 27.66
N SER A 18 20.98 -11.60 27.37
CA SER A 18 21.83 -10.58 27.96
C SER A 18 21.77 -9.33 27.09
N LEU A 19 21.23 -8.26 27.62
CA LEU A 19 21.11 -6.98 26.92
C LEU A 19 22.21 -6.02 27.39
N ASP A 20 23.01 -5.56 26.44
CA ASP A 20 23.92 -4.43 26.60
C ASP A 20 23.17 -3.16 26.21
N ILE A 21 22.83 -2.34 27.20
CA ILE A 21 21.95 -1.16 27.00
C ILE A 21 22.60 -0.14 26.07
N ASP A 22 23.90 0.10 26.20
CA ASP A 22 24.58 1.09 25.34
C ASP A 22 24.63 0.62 23.89
N ARG A 23 24.88 -0.67 23.69
CA ARG A 23 24.83 -1.29 22.36
C ARG A 23 23.44 -1.23 21.74
N GLU A 24 22.40 -1.57 22.50
CA GLU A 24 21.02 -1.53 21.99
C GLU A 24 20.56 -0.09 21.71
N LEU A 25 20.95 0.88 22.52
CA LEU A 25 20.70 2.29 22.27
C LEU A 25 21.39 2.75 20.98
N GLN A 26 22.66 2.40 20.78
CA GLN A 26 23.39 2.74 19.56
C GLN A 26 22.76 2.08 18.34
N ALA A 27 22.40 0.80 18.41
CA ALA A 27 21.73 0.09 17.33
C ALA A 27 20.39 0.75 16.95
N ARG A 28 19.62 1.23 17.94
CA ARG A 28 18.38 1.98 17.66
C ARG A 28 18.65 3.33 17.01
N GLN A 29 19.67 4.05 17.45
CA GLN A 29 20.06 5.32 16.85
C GLN A 29 20.53 5.14 15.40
N ASP A 30 21.35 4.12 15.12
CA ASP A 30 21.82 3.78 13.78
C ASP A 30 20.67 3.38 12.85
N LEU A 31 19.71 2.61 13.36
CA LEU A 31 18.51 2.25 12.61
C LEU A 31 17.69 3.48 12.19
N ILE A 32 17.44 4.39 13.13
CA ILE A 32 16.70 5.63 12.85
C ILE A 32 17.47 6.52 11.89
N ALA A 33 18.79 6.68 12.07
CA ALA A 33 19.63 7.42 11.14
C ALA A 33 19.57 6.83 9.73
N GLY A 34 19.60 5.48 9.60
CA GLY A 34 19.43 4.82 8.31
C GLY A 34 18.09 5.12 7.63
N PHE A 35 17.00 5.20 8.39
CA PHE A 35 15.69 5.59 7.83
C PHE A 35 15.64 7.07 7.43
N TRP A 36 16.32 7.97 8.16
CA TRP A 36 16.45 9.37 7.77
C TRP A 36 17.22 9.52 6.47
N ASP A 37 18.28 8.73 6.29
CA ASP A 37 19.20 8.83 5.17
C ASP A 37 18.72 8.14 3.89
N ASN A 38 17.83 7.16 3.99
CA ASN A 38 17.28 6.42 2.84
C ASN A 38 15.93 6.99 2.42
N LEU A 39 15.64 6.91 1.13
CA LEU A 39 14.37 7.35 0.51
C LEU A 39 13.97 8.75 1.00
N VAL A 40 14.82 9.74 0.71
CA VAL A 40 14.66 11.11 1.21
C VAL A 40 13.78 11.91 0.28
N LEU A 41 12.67 12.42 0.80
CA LEU A 41 11.82 13.39 0.12
C LEU A 41 12.32 14.82 0.39
N ASP A 42 12.49 15.58 -0.66
CA ASP A 42 12.92 16.98 -0.62
C ASP A 42 11.98 17.80 -1.52
N THR A 43 11.13 18.58 -0.88
CA THR A 43 10.14 19.48 -1.50
C THR A 43 10.10 20.81 -0.75
N PRO A 44 9.51 21.87 -1.31
CA PRO A 44 9.28 23.11 -0.59
C PRO A 44 8.31 22.99 0.62
N ASP A 45 7.63 21.85 0.79
CA ASP A 45 6.64 21.65 1.86
C ASP A 45 7.23 20.93 3.07
N PRO A 46 7.54 21.62 4.19
CA PRO A 46 8.14 21.01 5.37
C PRO A 46 7.19 20.04 6.09
N VAL A 47 5.87 20.22 5.97
CA VAL A 47 4.88 19.33 6.62
C VAL A 47 4.91 17.96 5.95
N ILE A 48 4.85 17.93 4.62
CA ILE A 48 4.88 16.68 3.85
C ILE A 48 6.23 15.98 4.01
N ASN A 49 7.35 16.73 3.95
CA ASN A 49 8.69 16.17 4.17
C ASN A 49 8.82 15.54 5.56
N THR A 50 8.34 16.22 6.60
CA THR A 50 8.39 15.74 7.99
C THR A 50 7.52 14.50 8.18
N MET A 51 6.27 14.53 7.70
CA MET A 51 5.37 13.38 7.85
C MET A 51 5.88 12.15 7.09
N PHE A 52 6.42 12.35 5.88
CA PHE A 52 7.02 11.25 5.12
C PHE A 52 8.19 10.60 5.87
N ALA A 53 9.06 11.41 6.48
CA ALA A 53 10.17 10.92 7.28
C ALA A 53 9.70 10.11 8.50
N PHE A 54 8.67 10.56 9.21
CA PHE A 54 8.07 9.79 10.28
C PHE A 54 7.36 8.54 9.78
N ALA A 55 6.62 8.60 8.67
CA ALA A 55 5.90 7.45 8.13
C ALA A 55 6.84 6.30 7.75
N LYS A 56 8.04 6.59 7.22
CA LYS A 56 9.08 5.57 6.97
C LYS A 56 9.46 4.83 8.24
N ILE A 57 9.69 5.56 9.33
CA ILE A 57 10.07 4.99 10.63
C ILE A 57 8.91 4.15 11.16
N ARG A 58 7.70 4.72 11.20
CA ARG A 58 6.51 4.06 11.75
C ARG A 58 6.15 2.79 10.99
N GLY A 59 6.26 2.81 9.65
CA GLY A 59 6.05 1.62 8.82
C GLY A 59 7.10 0.53 9.01
N ALA A 60 8.32 0.88 9.42
CA ALA A 60 9.45 -0.04 9.48
C ALA A 60 9.78 -0.56 10.89
N GLU A 61 9.32 0.09 11.97
CA GLU A 61 9.76 -0.23 13.33
C GLU A 61 9.01 -1.39 14.02
N SER A 62 7.89 -1.85 13.46
CA SER A 62 7.04 -2.89 14.06
C SER A 62 7.35 -4.29 13.52
N ILE A 63 8.63 -4.59 13.30
CA ILE A 63 9.07 -5.92 12.85
C ILE A 63 9.68 -6.67 14.01
N TYR A 64 9.14 -7.86 14.28
CA TYR A 64 9.51 -8.70 15.40
C TYR A 64 10.17 -9.98 14.89
N ASP A 65 11.24 -10.41 15.56
CA ASP A 65 11.83 -11.74 15.39
C ASP A 65 11.02 -12.74 16.23
N THR A 66 10.21 -13.53 15.56
CA THR A 66 9.26 -14.45 16.19
C THR A 66 9.59 -15.90 15.87
N LYS A 67 8.89 -16.84 16.49
CA LYS A 67 8.98 -18.27 16.13
C LYS A 67 8.59 -18.57 14.69
N GLY A 68 7.76 -17.69 14.09
CA GLY A 68 7.37 -17.76 12.69
C GLY A 68 8.33 -17.08 11.72
N GLY A 69 9.43 -16.51 12.22
CA GLY A 69 10.37 -15.67 11.47
C GLY A 69 10.13 -14.19 11.69
N LEU A 70 10.67 -13.34 10.82
CA LEU A 70 10.47 -11.91 10.91
C LEU A 70 9.04 -11.56 10.49
N MET A 71 8.27 -11.00 11.40
CA MET A 71 6.87 -10.62 11.16
C MET A 71 6.66 -9.14 11.45
N HIS A 72 6.07 -8.44 10.49
CA HIS A 72 5.61 -7.07 10.67
C HIS A 72 4.24 -7.10 11.36
N GLY A 73 4.21 -6.82 12.66
CA GLY A 73 2.97 -6.66 13.39
C GLY A 73 2.38 -5.28 13.09
N PRO A 74 1.16 -5.18 12.55
CA PRO A 74 0.59 -3.89 12.17
C PRO A 74 0.30 -2.98 13.37
N GLY A 75 0.22 -3.53 14.56
CA GLY A 75 -0.22 -2.88 15.78
C GLY A 75 -1.61 -3.36 16.19
N GLY A 76 -2.25 -2.59 17.06
CA GLY A 76 -3.56 -2.92 17.59
C GLY A 76 -3.50 -3.51 19.00
N GLU A 77 -4.65 -3.97 19.50
CA GLU A 77 -4.82 -4.28 20.93
C GLU A 77 -4.29 -5.64 21.35
N SER A 78 -4.54 -6.69 20.54
CA SER A 78 -4.45 -8.06 21.03
C SER A 78 -3.39 -8.91 20.34
N TYR A 79 -2.98 -8.54 19.12
CA TYR A 79 -2.18 -9.39 18.24
C TYR A 79 -0.97 -8.65 17.66
N TYR A 80 -0.10 -8.14 18.54
CA TYR A 80 1.11 -7.42 18.13
C TYR A 80 2.06 -8.25 17.25
N ALA A 81 2.06 -9.56 17.38
CA ALA A 81 2.89 -10.50 16.62
C ALA A 81 2.04 -11.35 15.63
N ALA A 82 1.05 -10.77 15.02
CA ALA A 82 0.26 -11.38 13.97
C ALA A 82 0.38 -10.60 12.66
N ILE A 83 0.06 -11.24 11.55
CA ILE A 83 -0.01 -10.62 10.22
C ILE A 83 -1.43 -10.72 9.67
N TRP A 84 -1.90 -9.67 9.00
CA TRP A 84 -3.14 -9.65 8.24
C TRP A 84 -2.82 -9.50 6.75
N ALA A 85 -3.65 -10.11 5.88
CA ALA A 85 -3.43 -10.09 4.45
C ALA A 85 -3.43 -8.67 3.88
N ASN A 86 -4.37 -7.82 4.29
CA ASN A 86 -4.45 -6.42 3.88
C ASN A 86 -3.23 -5.62 4.37
N ASP A 87 -2.92 -5.68 5.68
CA ASP A 87 -1.82 -4.90 6.26
C ASP A 87 -0.49 -5.22 5.60
N GLN A 88 -0.23 -6.51 5.36
CA GLN A 88 1.01 -6.95 4.71
C GLN A 88 0.97 -6.65 3.21
N ALA A 89 0.03 -7.25 2.49
CA ALA A 89 0.08 -7.29 1.04
C ALA A 89 -0.35 -5.97 0.39
N GLU A 90 -1.38 -5.30 0.91
CA GLU A 90 -1.84 -4.05 0.33
C GLU A 90 -1.03 -2.84 0.79
N TYR A 91 -0.64 -2.78 2.07
CA TYR A 91 -0.17 -1.54 2.66
C TYR A 91 1.34 -1.46 2.69
N ILE A 92 2.01 -2.34 3.46
CA ILE A 92 3.42 -2.13 3.80
C ILE A 92 4.39 -2.85 2.87
N ASN A 93 4.14 -4.12 2.51
CA ASN A 93 5.14 -4.92 1.80
C ASN A 93 5.57 -4.31 0.45
N PRO A 94 4.66 -3.76 -0.40
CA PRO A 94 5.08 -3.11 -1.64
C PRO A 94 5.94 -1.87 -1.46
N PHE A 95 5.99 -1.30 -0.26
CA PHE A 95 6.81 -0.14 0.08
C PHE A 95 8.24 -0.49 0.47
N PHE A 96 8.49 -1.60 1.18
CA PHE A 96 9.80 -1.94 1.73
C PHE A 96 10.94 -1.94 0.72
N PRO A 97 10.77 -2.41 -0.54
CA PRO A 97 11.84 -2.33 -1.53
C PRO A 97 12.35 -0.92 -1.74
N TYR A 98 11.46 0.09 -1.80
CA TYR A 98 11.85 1.49 -2.02
C TYR A 98 12.69 2.06 -0.89
N LEU A 99 12.42 1.66 0.35
CA LEU A 99 13.17 2.08 1.52
C LEU A 99 14.57 1.44 1.61
N GLY A 100 14.77 0.28 0.97
CA GLY A 100 16.02 -0.46 1.05
C GLY A 100 16.31 -1.05 2.43
N TYR A 101 15.27 -1.26 3.23
CA TYR A 101 15.37 -1.86 4.56
C TYR A 101 15.26 -3.39 4.47
N GLU A 102 16.40 -4.06 4.60
CA GLU A 102 16.48 -5.51 4.39
C GLU A 102 15.62 -6.32 5.36
N VAL A 103 15.53 -5.90 6.63
CA VAL A 103 14.64 -6.57 7.60
C VAL A 103 13.18 -6.44 7.18
N GLY A 104 12.78 -5.28 6.63
CA GLY A 104 11.46 -5.07 6.04
C GLY A 104 11.19 -5.99 4.84
N ASN A 105 12.15 -6.09 3.92
CA ASN A 105 12.04 -7.01 2.78
C ASN A 105 11.92 -8.47 3.22
N ARG A 106 12.72 -8.89 4.19
CA ARG A 106 12.64 -10.25 4.75
C ARG A 106 11.31 -10.51 5.46
N SER A 107 10.78 -9.54 6.19
CA SER A 107 9.46 -9.68 6.83
C SER A 107 8.34 -9.79 5.80
N ALA A 108 8.42 -9.03 4.69
CA ALA A 108 7.50 -9.14 3.57
C ALA A 108 7.52 -10.54 2.95
N LEU A 109 8.71 -11.07 2.64
CA LEU A 109 8.86 -12.42 2.10
C LEU A 109 8.32 -13.47 3.07
N CYS A 110 8.65 -13.35 4.36
CA CYS A 110 8.15 -14.25 5.41
C CYS A 110 6.61 -14.25 5.48
N SER A 111 5.97 -13.09 5.39
CA SER A 111 4.51 -13.01 5.39
C SER A 111 3.89 -13.75 4.20
N TYR A 112 4.44 -13.60 3.00
CA TYR A 112 3.96 -14.34 1.82
C TYR A 112 4.21 -15.85 1.94
N GLU A 113 5.32 -16.28 2.51
CA GLU A 113 5.59 -17.69 2.80
C GLU A 113 4.59 -18.27 3.79
N HIS A 114 4.16 -17.49 4.79
CA HIS A 114 3.08 -17.90 5.70
C HIS A 114 1.76 -18.12 4.96
N PHE A 115 1.33 -17.17 4.11
CA PHE A 115 0.10 -17.32 3.32
C PHE A 115 0.20 -18.49 2.33
N ALA A 116 1.37 -18.73 1.73
CA ALA A 116 1.59 -19.82 0.79
C ALA A 116 1.35 -21.22 1.40
N ARG A 117 1.52 -21.40 2.72
CA ARG A 117 1.24 -22.67 3.42
C ARG A 117 -0.24 -23.05 3.37
N PHE A 118 -1.13 -22.11 3.11
CA PHE A 118 -2.57 -22.33 3.04
C PHE A 118 -3.09 -22.55 1.61
N MET A 119 -2.21 -22.50 0.62
CA MET A 119 -2.58 -22.93 -0.74
C MET A 119 -3.05 -24.38 -0.70
N ASN A 120 -4.16 -24.65 -1.36
CA ASN A 120 -4.75 -25.98 -1.36
C ASN A 120 -5.33 -26.31 -2.75
N PRO A 121 -5.43 -27.61 -3.13
CA PRO A 121 -5.87 -28.00 -4.46
C PRO A 121 -7.37 -27.73 -4.71
N GLU A 122 -8.18 -27.57 -3.65
CA GLU A 122 -9.58 -27.26 -3.74
C GLU A 122 -9.87 -25.77 -3.92
N TYR A 123 -8.84 -24.92 -3.86
CA TYR A 123 -8.97 -23.45 -3.90
C TYR A 123 -9.96 -22.93 -2.85
N LYS A 124 -9.83 -23.39 -1.59
CA LYS A 124 -10.52 -22.79 -0.45
C LYS A 124 -9.85 -21.46 -0.06
N PRO A 125 -10.59 -20.52 0.57
CA PRO A 125 -10.05 -19.22 0.96
C PRO A 125 -8.77 -19.31 1.79
N LEU A 126 -7.86 -18.35 1.60
CA LEU A 126 -6.75 -18.12 2.52
C LEU A 126 -7.29 -17.56 3.85
N PRO A 127 -6.58 -17.80 4.98
CA PRO A 127 -6.93 -17.13 6.23
C PRO A 127 -6.69 -15.62 6.10
N SER A 128 -7.52 -14.83 6.78
CA SER A 128 -7.36 -13.38 6.82
C SER A 128 -6.16 -12.93 7.63
N SER A 129 -5.81 -13.70 8.68
CA SER A 129 -4.66 -13.42 9.54
C SER A 129 -3.99 -14.70 10.05
N ILE A 130 -2.71 -14.57 10.39
CA ILE A 130 -1.86 -15.65 10.90
C ILE A 130 -1.09 -15.09 12.08
N ILE A 131 -1.14 -15.77 13.24
CA ILE A 131 -0.34 -15.38 14.40
C ILE A 131 1.08 -15.97 14.33
N ALA A 132 1.99 -15.42 15.12
CA ALA A 132 3.43 -15.70 15.05
C ALA A 132 3.78 -17.19 15.16
N GLU A 133 3.05 -17.96 15.95
CA GLU A 133 3.25 -19.40 16.10
C GLU A 133 2.87 -20.20 14.83
N GLY A 134 2.14 -19.60 13.91
CA GLY A 134 1.73 -20.20 12.63
C GLY A 134 0.68 -21.30 12.74
N ILE A 135 0.14 -21.56 13.94
CA ILE A 135 -0.83 -22.62 14.21
C ILE A 135 -2.26 -22.08 14.34
N ASP A 136 -2.40 -20.86 14.84
CA ASP A 136 -3.70 -20.21 14.97
C ASP A 136 -3.87 -19.20 13.85
N VAL A 137 -5.04 -19.26 13.23
CA VAL A 137 -5.45 -18.36 12.15
C VAL A 137 -6.81 -17.78 12.51
N TRP A 138 -7.03 -16.53 12.15
CA TRP A 138 -8.33 -15.90 12.28
C TRP A 138 -8.95 -15.70 10.89
N ALA A 139 -10.16 -16.17 10.73
CA ALA A 139 -10.95 -16.04 9.50
C ALA A 139 -12.44 -15.78 9.81
N GLY A 140 -12.71 -15.06 10.90
CA GLY A 140 -14.08 -14.89 11.43
C GLY A 140 -15.05 -14.17 10.52
N ALA A 141 -14.55 -13.37 9.57
CA ALA A 141 -15.38 -12.68 8.57
C ALA A 141 -15.56 -13.48 7.26
N GLY A 142 -14.99 -14.68 7.15
CA GLY A 142 -14.95 -15.44 5.91
C GLY A 142 -13.88 -14.92 4.94
N ASP A 143 -14.08 -15.11 3.63
CA ASP A 143 -13.22 -14.55 2.59
C ASP A 143 -13.42 -13.04 2.47
N ARG A 144 -12.38 -12.26 2.77
CA ARG A 144 -12.38 -10.80 2.66
C ARG A 144 -11.81 -10.30 1.33
N GLY A 145 -11.56 -11.18 0.37
CA GLY A 145 -10.78 -10.89 -0.84
C GLY A 145 -9.27 -11.07 -0.62
N ASP A 146 -8.88 -11.84 0.40
CA ASP A 146 -7.49 -12.00 0.85
C ASP A 146 -6.56 -12.49 -0.27
N ALA A 147 -7.05 -13.38 -1.15
CA ALA A 147 -6.27 -13.81 -2.31
C ALA A 147 -5.99 -12.69 -3.33
N ALA A 148 -6.96 -11.77 -3.54
CA ALA A 148 -6.73 -10.61 -4.40
C ALA A 148 -5.70 -9.65 -3.79
N MET A 149 -5.77 -9.41 -2.47
CA MET A 149 -4.81 -8.61 -1.72
C MET A 149 -3.39 -9.19 -1.83
N VAL A 150 -3.25 -10.50 -1.59
CA VAL A 150 -1.96 -11.20 -1.66
C VAL A 150 -1.39 -11.17 -3.07
N ALA A 151 -2.19 -11.47 -4.11
CA ALA A 151 -1.71 -11.42 -5.50
C ALA A 151 -1.26 -10.02 -5.90
N TYR A 152 -2.03 -8.99 -5.54
CA TYR A 152 -1.71 -7.58 -5.76
C TYR A 152 -0.38 -7.20 -5.11
N GLY A 153 -0.26 -7.46 -3.81
CA GLY A 153 0.90 -7.03 -3.03
C GLY A 153 2.17 -7.80 -3.39
N ALA A 154 2.09 -9.13 -3.50
CA ALA A 154 3.24 -9.98 -3.84
C ALA A 154 3.80 -9.66 -5.23
N SER A 155 2.92 -9.41 -6.21
CA SER A 155 3.35 -9.02 -7.56
C SER A 155 4.07 -7.68 -7.57
N ARG A 156 3.54 -6.67 -6.86
CA ARG A 156 4.14 -5.34 -6.76
C ARG A 156 5.45 -5.36 -5.97
N TYR A 157 5.49 -6.11 -4.86
CA TYR A 157 6.70 -6.30 -4.07
C TYR A 157 7.82 -6.92 -4.93
N ALA A 158 7.54 -8.05 -5.59
CA ALA A 158 8.53 -8.75 -6.41
C ALA A 158 9.09 -7.88 -7.55
N LEU A 159 8.21 -7.14 -8.24
CA LEU A 159 8.62 -6.20 -9.27
C LEU A 159 9.48 -5.06 -8.72
N SER A 160 9.08 -4.44 -7.60
CA SER A 160 9.81 -3.33 -7.00
C SER A 160 11.13 -3.77 -6.37
N LYS A 161 11.20 -4.96 -5.79
CA LYS A 161 12.44 -5.55 -5.27
C LYS A 161 13.43 -5.79 -6.39
N GLY A 162 12.97 -6.31 -7.54
CA GLY A 162 13.81 -6.57 -8.70
C GLY A 162 14.70 -7.80 -8.56
N ASP A 163 14.50 -8.62 -7.52
CA ASP A 163 15.23 -9.89 -7.32
C ASP A 163 14.50 -11.03 -8.02
N LYS A 164 15.14 -11.62 -9.02
CA LYS A 164 14.55 -12.70 -9.81
C LYS A 164 14.33 -13.97 -9.00
N ALA A 165 15.24 -14.30 -8.09
CA ALA A 165 15.14 -15.53 -7.28
C ALA A 165 14.00 -15.44 -6.27
N GLU A 166 13.83 -14.29 -5.60
CA GLU A 166 12.68 -14.03 -4.74
C GLU A 166 11.37 -14.03 -5.53
N ALA A 167 11.35 -13.39 -6.71
CA ALA A 167 10.19 -13.38 -7.59
C ALA A 167 9.76 -14.80 -8.03
N GLU A 168 10.72 -15.68 -8.34
CA GLU A 168 10.46 -17.09 -8.67
C GLU A 168 9.87 -17.87 -7.48
N LYS A 169 10.29 -17.57 -6.25
CA LYS A 169 9.72 -18.17 -5.02
C LYS A 169 8.28 -17.71 -4.78
N LEU A 170 7.97 -16.44 -5.05
CA LEU A 170 6.64 -15.88 -4.86
C LEU A 170 5.65 -16.28 -5.96
N TRP A 171 6.14 -16.62 -7.14
CA TRP A 171 5.30 -16.91 -8.31
C TRP A 171 4.20 -17.95 -8.07
N PRO A 172 4.45 -19.10 -7.42
CA PRO A 172 3.40 -20.09 -7.15
C PRO A 172 2.23 -19.54 -6.32
N LEU A 173 2.52 -18.70 -5.32
CA LEU A 173 1.49 -18.05 -4.51
C LEU A 173 0.68 -17.05 -5.35
N ILE A 174 1.36 -16.21 -6.13
CA ILE A 174 0.72 -15.23 -7.02
C ILE A 174 -0.21 -15.95 -8.01
N GLU A 175 0.28 -16.99 -8.67
CA GLU A 175 -0.49 -17.77 -9.66
C GLU A 175 -1.71 -18.45 -9.01
N TRP A 176 -1.53 -19.05 -7.84
CA TRP A 176 -2.61 -19.66 -7.08
C TRP A 176 -3.70 -18.64 -6.70
N CYS A 177 -3.30 -17.48 -6.18
CA CYS A 177 -4.23 -16.42 -5.81
C CYS A 177 -4.99 -15.84 -7.01
N LEU A 178 -4.33 -15.67 -8.15
CA LEU A 178 -5.00 -15.24 -9.39
C LEU A 178 -6.00 -16.28 -9.88
N GLU A 179 -5.67 -17.57 -9.81
CA GLU A 179 -6.57 -18.66 -10.18
C GLU A 179 -7.74 -18.76 -9.19
N TYR A 180 -7.50 -18.57 -7.88
CA TYR A 180 -8.55 -18.46 -6.87
C TYR A 180 -9.57 -17.39 -7.24
N CYS A 181 -9.11 -16.15 -7.49
CA CYS A 181 -9.99 -15.05 -7.89
C CYS A 181 -10.74 -15.35 -9.18
N ARG A 182 -10.09 -15.96 -10.17
CA ARG A 182 -10.73 -16.37 -11.42
C ARG A 182 -11.86 -17.37 -11.23
N ARG A 183 -11.69 -18.33 -10.33
CA ARG A 183 -12.72 -19.34 -9.98
C ARG A 183 -13.89 -18.73 -9.22
N ASN A 184 -13.65 -17.66 -8.48
CA ASN A 184 -14.67 -16.96 -7.70
C ASN A 184 -15.31 -15.77 -8.47
N LEU A 185 -15.13 -15.68 -9.79
CA LEU A 185 -15.91 -14.74 -10.59
C LEU A 185 -17.39 -15.15 -10.60
N ASN A 186 -18.26 -14.22 -10.21
CA ASN A 186 -19.71 -14.42 -10.31
C ASN A 186 -20.19 -14.32 -11.77
N GLU A 187 -21.49 -14.48 -12.00
CA GLU A 187 -22.10 -14.40 -13.33
C GLU A 187 -21.88 -13.06 -14.04
N SER A 188 -21.68 -11.97 -13.28
CA SER A 188 -21.35 -10.65 -13.80
C SER A 188 -19.85 -10.47 -14.09
N GLY A 189 -19.03 -11.47 -13.76
CA GLY A 189 -17.60 -11.48 -14.00
C GLY A 189 -16.80 -10.55 -13.08
N VAL A 190 -17.28 -10.33 -11.85
CA VAL A 190 -16.56 -9.67 -10.75
C VAL A 190 -16.31 -10.66 -9.64
N VAL A 191 -15.29 -10.42 -8.78
CA VAL A 191 -14.87 -11.40 -7.77
C VAL A 191 -15.86 -11.42 -6.60
N ALA A 192 -16.39 -12.58 -6.29
CA ALA A 192 -17.19 -12.80 -5.08
C ALA A 192 -16.29 -12.92 -3.85
N SER A 193 -16.78 -12.41 -2.71
CA SER A 193 -16.17 -12.52 -1.38
C SER A 193 -17.24 -12.43 -0.31
N ASP A 194 -16.97 -12.94 0.90
CA ASP A 194 -17.94 -12.92 2.01
C ASP A 194 -17.97 -11.56 2.71
N ALA A 195 -16.84 -10.87 2.73
CA ALA A 195 -16.64 -9.61 3.41
C ALA A 195 -15.59 -8.76 2.67
N ASP A 196 -15.15 -7.69 3.30
CA ASP A 196 -13.96 -6.92 2.95
C ASP A 196 -13.01 -6.82 4.16
N GLU A 197 -11.95 -6.06 4.02
CA GLU A 197 -10.97 -5.83 5.09
C GLU A 197 -11.55 -5.14 6.34
N LEU A 198 -12.75 -4.57 6.26
CA LEU A 198 -13.46 -3.99 7.41
C LEU A 198 -14.23 -5.03 8.23
N GLU A 199 -14.15 -6.32 7.86
CA GLU A 199 -14.54 -7.44 8.69
C GLU A 199 -16.00 -7.42 9.12
N ASN A 200 -16.90 -7.08 8.18
CA ASN A 200 -18.35 -6.94 8.41
C ASN A 200 -18.76 -5.78 9.34
N ARG A 201 -17.87 -4.86 9.69
CA ARG A 201 -18.25 -3.62 10.40
C ARG A 201 -19.15 -2.73 9.55
N PHE A 202 -18.98 -2.80 8.24
CA PHE A 202 -19.84 -2.20 7.24
C PHE A 202 -20.25 -3.24 6.19
N PRO A 203 -21.43 -3.14 5.59
CA PRO A 203 -21.86 -4.09 4.55
C PRO A 203 -20.90 -4.11 3.36
N ALA A 204 -20.54 -5.30 2.89
CA ALA A 204 -19.65 -5.49 1.73
C ALA A 204 -20.32 -6.21 0.55
N GLY A 205 -21.56 -6.73 0.74
CA GLY A 205 -22.27 -7.50 -0.28
C GLY A 205 -21.64 -8.87 -0.54
N LYS A 206 -22.05 -9.53 -1.61
CA LYS A 206 -21.49 -10.82 -2.07
C LYS A 206 -20.32 -10.68 -3.03
N ALA A 207 -20.07 -9.47 -3.48
CA ALA A 207 -18.94 -9.04 -4.28
C ALA A 207 -18.74 -7.54 -3.99
N ASN A 208 -17.52 -7.11 -3.81
CA ASN A 208 -17.22 -5.71 -3.52
C ASN A 208 -16.20 -5.13 -4.49
N LEU A 209 -16.23 -3.81 -4.58
CA LEU A 209 -15.41 -3.02 -5.50
C LEU A 209 -13.91 -3.16 -5.20
N CYS A 210 -13.53 -3.24 -3.92
CA CYS A 210 -12.14 -3.37 -3.49
C CYS A 210 -11.52 -4.66 -4.03
N THR A 211 -12.10 -5.82 -3.71
CA THR A 211 -11.59 -7.14 -4.13
C THR A 211 -11.40 -7.22 -5.64
N SER A 212 -12.40 -6.77 -6.43
CA SER A 212 -12.33 -6.81 -7.88
C SER A 212 -11.29 -5.84 -8.45
N SER A 213 -11.10 -4.67 -7.83
CA SER A 213 -10.10 -3.69 -8.26
C SER A 213 -8.67 -4.15 -7.96
N LEU A 214 -8.45 -4.79 -6.80
CA LEU A 214 -7.15 -5.37 -6.47
C LEU A 214 -6.79 -6.53 -7.39
N TYR A 215 -7.76 -7.41 -7.69
CA TYR A 215 -7.56 -8.48 -8.67
C TYR A 215 -7.21 -7.94 -10.07
N TYR A 216 -7.84 -6.83 -10.49
CA TYR A 216 -7.49 -6.17 -11.76
C TYR A 216 -6.02 -5.76 -11.81
N ASP A 217 -5.51 -5.09 -10.77
CA ASP A 217 -4.10 -4.66 -10.75
C ASP A 217 -3.15 -5.84 -10.57
N ALA A 218 -3.56 -6.87 -9.83
CA ALA A 218 -2.79 -8.10 -9.68
C ALA A 218 -2.56 -8.80 -11.04
N LEU A 219 -3.58 -8.87 -11.90
CA LEU A 219 -3.44 -9.41 -13.26
C LEU A 219 -2.44 -8.61 -14.10
N ILE A 220 -2.44 -7.27 -13.99
CA ILE A 220 -1.50 -6.41 -14.72
C ILE A 220 -0.07 -6.60 -14.18
N SER A 221 0.09 -6.52 -12.87
CA SER A 221 1.40 -6.62 -12.21
C SER A 221 2.02 -8.00 -12.39
N ALA A 222 1.23 -9.07 -12.22
CA ALA A 222 1.66 -10.44 -12.51
C ALA A 222 1.96 -10.67 -13.99
N GLY A 223 1.26 -9.96 -14.89
CA GLY A 223 1.56 -9.98 -16.32
C GLY A 223 2.96 -9.47 -16.64
N TYR A 224 3.40 -8.38 -16.01
CA TYR A 224 4.77 -7.87 -16.13
C TYR A 224 5.77 -8.82 -15.48
N LEU A 225 5.51 -9.26 -14.26
CA LEU A 225 6.38 -10.14 -13.51
C LEU A 225 6.61 -11.47 -14.24
N GLY A 226 5.52 -12.14 -14.63
CA GLY A 226 5.59 -13.44 -15.29
C GLY A 226 6.26 -13.36 -16.66
N LYS A 227 6.16 -12.24 -17.38
CA LYS A 227 6.92 -12.03 -18.61
C LYS A 227 8.43 -12.10 -18.36
N ASP A 228 8.92 -11.42 -17.31
CA ASP A 228 10.34 -11.42 -16.95
C ASP A 228 10.82 -12.79 -16.41
N LEU A 229 9.89 -13.55 -15.80
CA LEU A 229 10.13 -14.92 -15.33
C LEU A 229 9.93 -16.00 -16.41
N GLY A 230 9.51 -15.63 -17.64
CA GLY A 230 9.22 -16.60 -18.71
C GLY A 230 7.97 -17.45 -18.47
N LYS A 231 7.00 -16.96 -17.72
CA LYS A 231 5.75 -17.66 -17.38
C LYS A 231 4.64 -17.40 -18.43
N PRO A 232 3.63 -18.28 -18.54
CA PRO A 232 2.56 -18.17 -19.53
C PRO A 232 1.49 -17.15 -19.12
N VAL A 233 1.76 -15.84 -19.25
CA VAL A 233 0.89 -14.74 -18.81
C VAL A 233 0.01 -14.11 -19.90
N ALA A 234 -0.02 -14.69 -21.10
CA ALA A 234 -0.74 -14.09 -22.24
C ALA A 234 -2.25 -13.88 -22.01
N ALA A 235 -2.87 -14.61 -21.07
CA ALA A 235 -4.27 -14.48 -20.72
C ALA A 235 -4.54 -13.28 -19.78
N TYR A 236 -3.59 -12.86 -18.95
CA TYR A 236 -3.81 -11.88 -17.88
C TYR A 236 -4.24 -10.51 -18.41
N ALA A 237 -3.63 -10.03 -19.48
CA ALA A 237 -4.03 -8.76 -20.09
C ALA A 237 -5.49 -8.77 -20.60
N ARG A 238 -5.93 -9.90 -21.19
CA ARG A 238 -7.33 -10.04 -21.63
C ARG A 238 -8.29 -10.13 -20.44
N GLN A 239 -7.92 -10.89 -19.42
CA GLN A 239 -8.70 -10.98 -18.16
C GLN A 239 -8.84 -9.62 -17.48
N ALA A 240 -7.75 -8.86 -17.36
CA ALA A 240 -7.77 -7.49 -16.81
C ALA A 240 -8.69 -6.57 -17.62
N THR A 241 -8.62 -6.62 -18.96
CA THR A 241 -9.46 -5.81 -19.82
C THR A 241 -10.95 -6.16 -19.66
N ALA A 242 -11.28 -7.45 -19.57
CA ALA A 242 -12.65 -7.91 -19.34
C ALA A 242 -13.16 -7.50 -17.95
N LEU A 243 -12.32 -7.72 -16.92
CA LEU A 243 -12.65 -7.37 -15.53
C LEU A 243 -12.89 -5.87 -15.36
N LYS A 244 -12.08 -5.00 -15.96
CA LYS A 244 -12.29 -3.55 -15.93
C LYS A 244 -13.69 -3.17 -16.46
N LYS A 245 -14.11 -3.75 -17.57
CA LYS A 245 -15.46 -3.52 -18.13
C LYS A 245 -16.56 -4.04 -17.20
N ASN A 246 -16.33 -5.19 -16.57
CA ASN A 246 -17.28 -5.80 -15.64
C ASN A 246 -17.41 -4.97 -14.36
N ILE A 247 -16.29 -4.42 -13.84
CA ILE A 247 -16.28 -3.50 -12.69
C ILE A 247 -17.16 -2.28 -12.99
N ASP A 248 -16.98 -1.64 -14.13
CA ASP A 248 -17.82 -0.49 -14.50
C ASP A 248 -19.30 -0.86 -14.65
N ARG A 249 -19.59 -2.01 -15.28
CA ARG A 249 -20.97 -2.47 -15.48
C ARG A 249 -21.68 -2.85 -14.18
N TYR A 250 -20.97 -3.49 -13.25
CA TYR A 250 -21.57 -4.04 -12.04
C TYR A 250 -21.64 -3.03 -10.90
N PHE A 251 -20.55 -2.29 -10.69
CA PHE A 251 -20.44 -1.33 -9.60
C PHE A 251 -20.74 0.11 -10.04
N GLY A 252 -20.59 0.46 -11.32
CA GLY A 252 -20.86 1.80 -11.82
C GLY A 252 -22.32 2.22 -11.63
N GLY A 253 -22.55 3.44 -11.17
CA GLY A 253 -23.90 3.96 -10.96
C GLY A 253 -23.92 5.25 -10.15
N THR A 254 -25.13 5.77 -9.96
CA THR A 254 -25.33 6.99 -9.16
C THR A 254 -25.54 6.63 -7.70
N VAL A 255 -24.70 7.21 -6.81
CA VAL A 255 -24.82 7.08 -5.36
C VAL A 255 -24.85 8.48 -4.76
N GLU A 256 -25.91 8.79 -4.01
CA GLU A 256 -26.14 10.12 -3.41
C GLU A 256 -25.94 11.30 -4.40
N GLY A 257 -26.34 11.11 -5.68
CA GLY A 257 -26.27 12.14 -6.72
C GLY A 257 -24.94 12.18 -7.49
N PHE A 258 -23.95 11.38 -7.16
CA PHE A 258 -22.66 11.28 -7.88
C PHE A 258 -22.66 10.07 -8.82
N ASP A 259 -22.28 10.24 -10.08
CA ASP A 259 -22.10 9.15 -11.04
C ASP A 259 -20.74 8.47 -10.83
N THR A 260 -20.65 7.68 -9.75
CA THR A 260 -19.43 7.03 -9.27
C THR A 260 -19.59 5.50 -9.23
N TYR A 261 -19.23 4.87 -8.15
CA TYR A 261 -19.35 3.43 -7.93
C TYR A 261 -20.22 3.15 -6.70
N LYS A 262 -21.12 2.17 -6.85
CA LYS A 262 -21.65 1.42 -5.71
C LYS A 262 -20.54 0.54 -5.17
N TYR A 263 -20.40 0.46 -3.86
CA TYR A 263 -19.37 -0.41 -3.28
C TYR A 263 -19.67 -1.90 -3.45
N TYR A 264 -20.96 -2.23 -3.43
CA TYR A 264 -21.54 -3.56 -3.73
C TYR A 264 -22.91 -3.40 -4.40
N GLU A 265 -23.46 -4.48 -4.91
CA GLU A 265 -24.78 -4.47 -5.53
C GLU A 265 -25.88 -4.05 -4.54
N GLY A 266 -26.65 -3.01 -4.90
CA GLY A 266 -27.69 -2.44 -4.03
C GLY A 266 -27.19 -1.40 -3.03
N ASN A 267 -25.88 -1.08 -3.00
CA ASN A 267 -25.37 -0.02 -2.16
C ASN A 267 -25.81 1.36 -2.66
N ASP A 268 -26.44 2.14 -1.80
CA ASP A 268 -26.98 3.48 -2.06
C ASP A 268 -26.35 4.59 -1.21
N VAL A 269 -25.37 4.24 -0.37
CA VAL A 269 -24.65 5.15 0.53
C VAL A 269 -23.19 5.26 0.10
N LEU A 270 -22.64 6.47 0.06
CA LEU A 270 -21.25 6.69 -0.29
C LEU A 270 -20.30 5.98 0.69
N ARG A 271 -19.31 5.28 0.14
CA ARG A 271 -18.23 4.60 0.85
C ARG A 271 -16.90 5.20 0.42
N SER A 272 -15.97 5.40 1.33
CA SER A 272 -14.63 5.89 0.99
C SER A 272 -13.86 4.95 0.05
N TRP A 273 -14.14 3.65 0.08
CA TRP A 273 -13.50 2.64 -0.77
C TRP A 273 -13.81 2.74 -2.27
N ILE A 274 -14.68 3.67 -2.70
CA ILE A 274 -14.80 4.05 -4.11
C ILE A 274 -13.49 4.65 -4.65
N CYS A 275 -12.52 4.98 -3.81
CA CYS A 275 -11.19 5.44 -4.18
C CYS A 275 -10.28 4.33 -4.75
N ILE A 276 -10.53 3.05 -4.46
CA ILE A 276 -9.64 1.96 -4.85
C ILE A 276 -9.47 1.85 -6.38
N PRO A 277 -10.52 1.93 -7.21
CA PRO A 277 -10.35 1.99 -8.67
C PRO A 277 -9.34 3.04 -9.14
N LEU A 278 -9.36 4.23 -8.54
CA LEU A 278 -8.45 5.32 -8.91
C LEU A 278 -6.98 4.93 -8.68
N THR A 279 -6.69 4.24 -7.58
CA THR A 279 -5.32 3.83 -7.20
C THR A 279 -4.75 2.74 -8.10
N VAL A 280 -5.60 1.94 -8.71
CA VAL A 280 -5.20 0.85 -9.61
C VAL A 280 -5.30 1.22 -11.10
N GLY A 281 -5.67 2.48 -11.40
CA GLY A 281 -5.71 3.02 -12.76
C GLY A 281 -7.03 2.78 -13.50
N ILE A 282 -8.11 2.50 -12.79
CA ILE A 282 -9.48 2.50 -13.34
C ILE A 282 -10.07 3.89 -13.12
N GLN A 283 -10.06 4.71 -14.18
CA GLN A 283 -10.36 6.15 -14.12
C GLN A 283 -11.61 6.53 -14.91
N ASP A 284 -12.44 5.56 -15.32
CA ASP A 284 -13.60 5.82 -16.18
C ASP A 284 -14.63 6.76 -15.52
N ARG A 285 -14.70 6.77 -14.17
CA ARG A 285 -15.60 7.64 -13.38
C ARG A 285 -14.83 8.58 -12.44
N LYS A 286 -13.57 8.92 -12.77
CA LYS A 286 -12.66 9.63 -11.86
C LYS A 286 -13.22 10.95 -11.35
N ASP A 287 -13.79 11.79 -12.21
CA ASP A 287 -14.19 13.16 -11.85
C ASP A 287 -15.32 13.15 -10.81
N ALA A 288 -16.38 12.37 -11.04
CA ALA A 288 -17.47 12.25 -10.07
C ALA A 288 -17.07 11.48 -8.82
N THR A 289 -16.17 10.50 -8.94
CA THR A 289 -15.63 9.78 -7.76
C THR A 289 -14.80 10.72 -6.86
N ILE A 290 -13.95 11.57 -7.44
CA ILE A 290 -13.19 12.57 -6.70
C ILE A 290 -14.12 13.62 -6.06
N GLN A 291 -15.15 14.07 -6.78
CA GLN A 291 -16.17 14.96 -6.23
C GLN A 291 -16.90 14.32 -5.05
N ALA A 292 -17.27 13.05 -5.13
CA ALA A 292 -17.93 12.31 -4.06
C ALA A 292 -17.03 12.17 -2.82
N LEU A 293 -15.76 11.78 -3.01
CA LEU A 293 -14.79 11.60 -1.92
C LEU A 293 -14.57 12.89 -1.12
N PHE A 294 -14.45 14.02 -1.83
CA PHE A 294 -14.20 15.32 -1.17
C PHE A 294 -15.46 16.17 -0.99
N SER A 295 -16.65 15.57 -1.12
CA SER A 295 -17.89 16.20 -0.73
C SER A 295 -18.04 16.25 0.79
N PRO A 296 -18.89 17.14 1.34
CA PRO A 296 -19.19 17.16 2.77
C PRO A 296 -19.86 15.89 3.31
N ARG A 297 -20.19 14.93 2.41
CA ARG A 297 -20.74 13.63 2.81
C ARG A 297 -19.66 12.67 3.34
N LEU A 298 -18.43 12.78 2.82
CA LEU A 298 -17.31 11.92 3.21
C LEU A 298 -16.13 12.71 3.80
N TRP A 299 -15.77 13.86 3.23
CA TRP A 299 -14.62 14.63 3.69
C TRP A 299 -14.95 15.49 4.91
N THR A 300 -14.10 15.38 5.93
CA THR A 300 -14.19 16.14 7.18
C THR A 300 -12.82 16.69 7.58
N GLU A 301 -12.75 17.41 8.67
CA GLU A 301 -11.48 17.89 9.27
C GLU A 301 -10.53 16.74 9.69
N ASN A 302 -11.07 15.53 9.87
CA ASN A 302 -10.30 14.33 10.25
C ASN A 302 -9.99 13.38 9.07
N GLY A 303 -10.21 13.82 7.85
CA GLY A 303 -10.06 13.00 6.64
C GLY A 303 -11.38 12.39 6.17
N LEU A 304 -11.34 11.24 5.51
CA LEU A 304 -12.51 10.59 4.94
C LEU A 304 -13.22 9.70 5.97
N LEU A 305 -14.52 9.92 6.12
CA LEU A 305 -15.40 8.94 6.76
C LEU A 305 -15.36 7.62 6.01
N THR A 306 -15.41 6.52 6.71
CA THR A 306 -15.49 5.18 6.09
C THR A 306 -16.76 5.03 5.26
N GLN A 307 -17.88 5.56 5.76
CA GLN A 307 -19.17 5.59 5.09
C GLN A 307 -19.88 6.90 5.41
N ALA A 308 -20.60 7.45 4.45
CA ALA A 308 -21.40 8.66 4.67
C ALA A 308 -22.46 8.42 5.77
N GLY A 309 -22.57 9.38 6.70
CA GLY A 309 -23.48 9.27 7.84
C GLY A 309 -22.98 8.41 9.00
N SER A 310 -21.78 7.83 8.91
CA SER A 310 -21.08 7.25 10.06
C SER A 310 -20.22 8.28 10.77
N GLU A 311 -19.66 7.92 11.92
CA GLU A 311 -18.69 8.74 12.67
C GLU A 311 -17.29 8.11 12.65
N THR A 312 -17.10 7.04 11.90
CA THR A 312 -15.88 6.23 11.90
C THR A 312 -14.94 6.64 10.79
N PHE A 313 -13.70 6.90 11.16
CA PHE A 313 -12.57 7.16 10.27
C PHE A 313 -11.62 5.96 10.32
N TRP A 314 -11.22 5.52 9.14
CA TRP A 314 -10.08 4.63 9.00
C TRP A 314 -9.04 5.37 8.17
N ASP A 315 -7.91 5.70 8.75
CA ASP A 315 -6.88 6.51 8.08
C ASP A 315 -6.46 5.92 6.73
N ARG A 316 -6.52 4.60 6.57
CA ARG A 316 -6.31 3.90 5.29
C ARG A 316 -7.20 4.44 4.16
N SER A 317 -8.43 4.81 4.44
CA SER A 317 -9.36 5.36 3.44
C SER A 317 -8.83 6.67 2.84
N THR A 318 -8.40 7.59 3.72
CA THR A 318 -7.83 8.88 3.30
C THR A 318 -6.52 8.67 2.54
N LEU A 319 -5.66 7.77 3.02
CA LEU A 319 -4.37 7.48 2.41
C LEU A 319 -4.52 6.85 1.01
N TYR A 320 -5.46 5.92 0.84
CA TYR A 320 -5.79 5.37 -0.48
C TYR A 320 -6.36 6.42 -1.42
N ALA A 321 -7.31 7.23 -0.94
CA ALA A 321 -7.94 8.27 -1.75
C ALA A 321 -6.90 9.29 -2.25
N LEU A 322 -6.03 9.80 -1.39
CA LEU A 322 -5.00 10.76 -1.78
C LEU A 322 -4.04 10.18 -2.84
N ARG A 323 -3.64 8.90 -2.69
CA ARG A 323 -2.84 8.21 -3.70
C ARG A 323 -3.56 8.14 -5.05
N GLY A 324 -4.85 7.78 -5.04
CA GLY A 324 -5.68 7.71 -6.24
C GLY A 324 -5.88 9.06 -6.90
N VAL A 325 -6.07 10.13 -6.12
CA VAL A 325 -6.27 11.50 -6.63
C VAL A 325 -5.01 12.01 -7.34
N TYR A 326 -3.82 11.78 -6.78
CA TYR A 326 -2.55 12.04 -7.49
C TYR A 326 -2.47 11.25 -8.79
N ALA A 327 -2.77 9.94 -8.76
CA ALA A 327 -2.74 9.09 -9.95
C ALA A 327 -3.67 9.59 -11.06
N CYS A 328 -4.79 10.24 -10.69
CA CYS A 328 -5.75 10.85 -11.62
C CYS A 328 -5.31 12.21 -12.18
N GLY A 329 -4.23 12.80 -11.67
CA GLY A 329 -3.70 14.09 -12.13
C GLY A 329 -4.29 15.30 -11.44
N GLU A 330 -5.03 15.13 -10.34
CA GLU A 330 -5.55 16.21 -9.51
C GLU A 330 -4.48 16.66 -8.48
N THR A 331 -3.33 17.09 -8.99
CA THR A 331 -2.11 17.36 -8.22
C THR A 331 -2.33 18.37 -7.10
N GLU A 332 -2.95 19.53 -7.40
CA GLU A 332 -3.17 20.61 -6.43
C GLU A 332 -4.08 20.12 -5.29
N LYS A 333 -5.21 19.56 -5.66
CA LYS A 333 -6.17 19.03 -4.69
C LYS A 333 -5.54 17.98 -3.79
N ALA A 334 -4.82 17.01 -4.38
CA ALA A 334 -4.15 15.95 -3.61
C ALA A 334 -3.11 16.53 -2.64
N THR A 335 -2.33 17.54 -3.07
CA THR A 335 -1.30 18.18 -2.25
C THR A 335 -1.91 18.97 -1.10
N ASP A 336 -2.94 19.78 -1.35
CA ASP A 336 -3.61 20.57 -0.33
C ASP A 336 -4.24 19.68 0.75
N TYR A 337 -4.94 18.64 0.34
CA TYR A 337 -5.54 17.69 1.27
C TYR A 337 -4.49 16.85 2.00
N LEU A 338 -3.40 16.46 1.34
CA LEU A 338 -2.31 15.74 2.01
C LEU A 338 -1.62 16.61 3.06
N ARG A 339 -1.34 17.88 2.75
CA ARG A 339 -0.75 18.86 3.69
C ARG A 339 -1.68 19.06 4.89
N PHE A 340 -2.96 19.33 4.64
CA PHE A 340 -3.97 19.52 5.68
C PHE A 340 -4.06 18.27 6.57
N TYR A 341 -4.28 17.11 5.98
CA TYR A 341 -4.40 15.85 6.71
C TYR A 341 -3.14 15.53 7.53
N SER A 342 -1.97 15.73 6.95
CA SER A 342 -0.69 15.50 7.63
C SER A 342 -0.53 16.41 8.85
N SER A 343 -0.84 17.70 8.74
CA SER A 343 -0.68 18.65 9.83
C SER A 343 -1.73 18.48 10.94
N GLN A 344 -2.99 18.28 10.57
CA GLN A 344 -4.09 18.21 11.53
C GLN A 344 -4.21 16.83 12.17
N ARG A 345 -4.06 15.77 11.38
CA ARG A 345 -4.39 14.42 11.81
C ARG A 345 -3.18 13.59 12.22
N LEU A 346 -2.06 13.70 11.51
CA LEU A 346 -0.90 12.82 11.72
C LEU A 346 0.23 13.48 12.53
N LEU A 347 0.44 14.79 12.40
CA LEU A 347 1.45 15.55 13.17
C LEU A 347 0.84 16.38 14.30
N GLY A 348 -0.44 16.19 14.59
CA GLY A 348 -1.20 16.97 15.58
C GLY A 348 -0.89 16.58 17.03
N GLU A 349 -1.93 16.36 17.81
CA GLU A 349 -1.86 16.19 19.28
C GLU A 349 -1.36 14.79 19.72
N HIS A 350 -1.23 13.85 18.82
CA HIS A 350 -0.73 12.50 19.11
C HIS A 350 0.57 12.20 18.36
N VAL A 351 1.20 11.07 18.68
CA VAL A 351 2.38 10.60 17.95
C VAL A 351 2.03 10.41 16.47
N PRO A 352 2.98 10.65 15.53
CA PRO A 352 2.70 10.60 14.10
C PRO A 352 2.52 9.17 13.59
N TYR A 353 1.38 8.59 13.89
CA TYR A 353 0.91 7.28 13.43
C TYR A 353 -0.46 7.40 12.79
N ALA A 354 -0.71 6.59 11.78
CA ALA A 354 -2.05 6.32 11.30
C ALA A 354 -2.86 5.54 12.35
N ILE A 355 -4.18 5.71 12.37
CA ILE A 355 -5.06 5.17 13.40
C ILE A 355 -6.16 4.33 12.76
N GLU A 356 -6.47 3.19 13.39
CA GLU A 356 -7.61 2.36 13.06
C GLU A 356 -8.88 2.88 13.74
N ALA A 357 -9.95 3.01 12.96
CA ALA A 357 -11.32 3.20 13.43
C ALA A 357 -11.50 4.32 14.48
N TRP A 358 -10.94 5.49 14.24
CA TRP A 358 -11.13 6.64 15.13
C TRP A 358 -12.52 7.30 14.93
N PRO A 359 -13.19 7.83 15.97
CA PRO A 359 -12.85 7.78 17.40
C PRO A 359 -13.18 6.48 18.08
N GLU A 360 -13.70 5.49 17.35
CA GLU A 360 -13.95 4.16 17.84
C GLU A 360 -12.63 3.52 18.30
N GLY A 361 -12.62 2.93 19.48
CA GLY A 361 -11.56 2.04 19.91
C GLY A 361 -10.19 2.65 20.16
N ASN A 362 -10.02 3.41 21.20
CA ASN A 362 -8.75 3.70 21.89
C ASN A 362 -7.56 4.15 21.04
N GLN A 363 -7.75 4.78 19.89
CA GLN A 363 -6.67 5.30 19.05
C GLN A 363 -5.56 4.25 18.77
N ARG A 364 -5.95 3.11 18.22
CA ARG A 364 -4.99 2.05 17.86
C ARG A 364 -4.08 2.54 16.75
N HIS A 365 -2.79 2.65 17.05
CA HIS A 365 -1.79 3.04 16.09
C HIS A 365 -1.41 1.86 15.20
N LEU A 366 -1.52 2.02 13.88
CA LEU A 366 -1.21 1.00 12.90
C LEU A 366 0.00 1.38 12.05
N SER A 367 1.04 0.56 12.13
CA SER A 367 2.28 0.80 11.38
C SER A 367 2.12 0.53 9.88
N ALA A 368 1.28 -0.42 9.49
CA ALA A 368 1.07 -0.78 8.09
C ALA A 368 0.48 0.38 7.27
N GLU A 369 -0.45 1.15 7.83
CA GLU A 369 -1.01 2.35 7.20
C GLU A 369 0.03 3.46 6.99
N SER A 370 1.08 3.52 7.81
CA SER A 370 2.20 4.42 7.55
C SER A 370 2.91 4.07 6.25
N GLY A 371 2.92 2.79 5.85
CA GLY A 371 3.34 2.36 4.52
C GLY A 371 2.46 2.92 3.40
N LEU A 372 1.14 3.00 3.61
CA LEU A 372 0.24 3.66 2.64
C LEU A 372 0.58 5.14 2.47
N TYR A 373 0.89 5.86 3.56
CA TYR A 373 1.35 7.24 3.45
C TYR A 373 2.60 7.35 2.56
N CYS A 374 3.60 6.49 2.80
CA CYS A 374 4.80 6.45 1.97
C CYS A 374 4.48 6.18 0.49
N ARG A 375 3.49 5.35 0.21
CA ARG A 375 3.03 5.05 -1.15
C ARG A 375 2.26 6.20 -1.81
N ILE A 376 1.68 7.14 -1.05
CA ILE A 376 1.17 8.38 -1.64
C ILE A 376 2.31 9.15 -2.31
N ILE A 377 3.49 9.17 -1.70
CA ILE A 377 4.65 9.85 -2.27
C ILE A 377 5.20 9.03 -3.46
N THR A 378 5.56 7.76 -3.26
CA THR A 378 6.21 6.96 -4.30
C THR A 378 5.29 6.66 -5.49
N GLU A 379 4.06 6.20 -5.24
CA GLU A 379 3.13 5.75 -6.28
C GLU A 379 2.12 6.83 -6.71
N GLY A 380 1.87 7.84 -5.85
CA GLY A 380 0.97 8.96 -6.15
C GLY A 380 1.73 10.17 -6.71
N MET A 381 2.47 10.89 -5.86
CA MET A 381 3.16 12.14 -6.23
C MET A 381 4.25 11.92 -7.28
N PHE A 382 5.12 10.94 -7.13
CA PHE A 382 6.09 10.55 -8.16
C PHE A 382 5.50 9.61 -9.22
N GLY A 383 4.37 8.95 -8.94
CA GLY A 383 3.65 8.09 -9.87
C GLY A 383 4.46 6.87 -10.32
N ILE A 384 5.32 6.31 -9.46
CA ILE A 384 6.16 5.16 -9.79
C ILE A 384 5.30 3.91 -9.88
N ARG A 385 5.32 3.25 -11.04
CA ARG A 385 4.66 1.98 -11.29
C ARG A 385 5.64 0.97 -11.90
N PRO A 386 5.92 -0.13 -11.20
CA PRO A 386 6.77 -1.19 -11.72
C PRO A 386 6.20 -1.83 -13.00
N THR A 387 7.05 -2.09 -13.98
CA THR A 387 6.69 -2.71 -15.28
C THR A 387 7.62 -3.85 -15.69
N GLY A 388 8.50 -4.23 -14.79
CA GLY A 388 9.46 -5.33 -14.92
C GLY A 388 10.39 -5.35 -13.73
N LEU A 389 11.18 -6.39 -13.57
CA LEU A 389 12.16 -6.53 -12.48
C LEU A 389 13.24 -5.44 -12.48
N ASN A 390 13.49 -4.83 -13.63
CA ASN A 390 14.48 -3.75 -13.80
C ASN A 390 13.88 -2.52 -14.51
N SER A 391 12.57 -2.35 -14.49
CA SER A 391 11.93 -1.27 -15.22
C SER A 391 10.67 -0.77 -14.54
N PHE A 392 10.42 0.52 -14.68
CA PHE A 392 9.21 1.19 -14.21
C PHE A 392 8.80 2.32 -15.16
N ILE A 393 7.57 2.73 -15.03
CA ILE A 393 7.10 4.03 -15.52
C ILE A 393 6.85 4.92 -14.30
N PHE A 394 7.00 6.23 -14.49
CA PHE A 394 6.59 7.19 -13.49
C PHE A 394 6.00 8.43 -14.13
N THR A 395 5.14 9.11 -13.37
CA THR A 395 4.37 10.26 -13.82
C THR A 395 4.40 11.32 -12.74
N PRO A 396 5.43 12.19 -12.73
CA PRO A 396 5.61 13.16 -11.66
C PRO A 396 4.45 14.18 -11.62
N ARG A 397 3.99 14.48 -10.42
CA ARG A 397 2.90 15.41 -10.10
C ARG A 397 3.47 16.55 -9.24
N LEU A 398 4.06 17.53 -9.89
CA LEU A 398 4.68 18.68 -9.21
C LEU A 398 3.64 19.80 -9.05
N PRO A 399 3.23 20.16 -7.80
CA PRO A 399 2.32 21.28 -7.58
C PRO A 399 2.79 22.59 -8.21
N GLN A 400 1.86 23.43 -8.66
CA GLN A 400 2.21 24.65 -9.40
C GLN A 400 3.06 25.62 -8.59
N GLU A 401 2.84 25.70 -7.28
CA GLU A 401 3.58 26.55 -6.37
C GLU A 401 5.00 26.03 -6.06
N TRP A 402 5.32 24.78 -6.43
CA TRP A 402 6.61 24.20 -6.15
C TRP A 402 7.55 24.35 -7.33
N ASP A 403 8.79 24.75 -7.05
CA ASP A 403 9.86 24.83 -8.04
C ASP A 403 10.56 23.48 -8.26
N HIS A 404 10.48 22.58 -7.27
CA HIS A 404 11.08 21.24 -7.34
C HIS A 404 10.39 20.21 -6.46
N MET A 405 10.65 18.94 -6.73
CA MET A 405 10.48 17.81 -5.84
C MET A 405 11.53 16.74 -6.17
N ASN A 406 12.20 16.22 -5.16
CA ASN A 406 13.23 15.21 -5.31
C ASN A 406 12.91 14.01 -4.41
N LEU A 407 13.16 12.81 -4.92
CA LEU A 407 13.15 11.58 -4.12
C LEU A 407 14.51 10.90 -4.29
N ARG A 408 15.30 10.91 -3.21
CA ARG A 408 16.70 10.46 -3.26
C ARG A 408 16.87 9.13 -2.55
N LYS A 409 17.89 8.37 -2.99
CA LYS A 409 18.24 7.05 -2.47
C LYS A 409 17.04 6.10 -2.47
N ILE A 410 16.39 5.98 -3.62
CA ILE A 410 15.35 4.98 -3.86
C ILE A 410 16.04 3.64 -4.07
N CYS A 411 15.76 2.65 -3.21
CA CYS A 411 16.39 1.32 -3.27
C CYS A 411 15.44 0.29 -3.90
N ALA A 412 15.12 0.44 -5.17
CA ALA A 412 14.17 -0.44 -5.87
C ALA A 412 14.75 -0.98 -7.19
N PHE A 413 14.14 -2.02 -7.76
CA PHE A 413 14.56 -2.62 -9.05
C PHE A 413 16.01 -3.11 -9.04
N ASN A 414 16.48 -3.60 -7.88
CA ASN A 414 17.86 -3.98 -7.63
C ASN A 414 18.88 -2.86 -7.93
N GLN A 415 18.46 -1.60 -7.73
CA GLN A 415 19.26 -0.39 -7.95
C GLN A 415 19.08 0.59 -6.80
N VAL A 416 20.04 1.51 -6.66
CA VAL A 416 19.90 2.74 -5.86
C VAL A 416 19.94 3.91 -6.80
N PHE A 417 18.90 4.75 -6.77
CA PHE A 417 18.76 5.87 -7.70
C PHE A 417 18.00 7.05 -7.09
N ASP A 418 18.12 8.19 -7.75
CA ASP A 418 17.42 9.43 -7.42
C ASP A 418 16.48 9.82 -8.57
N ILE A 419 15.36 10.43 -8.22
CA ILE A 419 14.49 11.14 -9.17
C ILE A 419 14.47 12.61 -8.77
N GLU A 420 14.88 13.49 -9.68
CA GLU A 420 14.82 14.94 -9.53
C GLU A 420 13.83 15.52 -10.54
N VAL A 421 12.93 16.36 -10.06
CA VAL A 421 11.94 17.08 -10.86
C VAL A 421 12.04 18.57 -10.57
N LYS A 422 12.23 19.39 -11.60
CA LYS A 422 12.30 20.85 -11.49
C LYS A 422 11.34 21.52 -12.48
N ARG A 423 10.71 22.60 -12.07
CA ARG A 423 9.85 23.39 -12.94
C ARG A 423 10.67 24.29 -13.85
N LEU A 424 10.36 24.27 -15.13
CA LEU A 424 10.95 25.14 -16.16
C LEU A 424 9.83 25.78 -16.99
N GLY A 425 9.23 26.85 -16.45
CA GLY A 425 8.05 27.47 -17.06
C GLY A 425 6.84 26.51 -17.01
N ASP A 426 6.30 26.19 -18.17
CA ASP A 426 5.17 25.27 -18.37
C ASP A 426 5.58 23.77 -18.47
N GLN A 427 6.87 23.49 -18.39
CA GLN A 427 7.42 22.14 -18.49
C GLN A 427 8.12 21.73 -17.19
N LEU A 428 8.36 20.43 -17.07
CA LEU A 428 9.16 19.82 -16.02
C LEU A 428 10.45 19.27 -16.60
N GLN A 429 11.58 19.62 -15.98
CA GLN A 429 12.86 18.95 -16.19
C GLN A 429 12.92 17.76 -15.24
N VAL A 430 13.06 16.56 -15.77
CA VAL A 430 13.07 15.32 -14.97
C VAL A 430 14.36 14.56 -15.21
N ALA A 431 15.10 14.31 -14.16
CA ALA A 431 16.31 13.49 -14.19
C ALA A 431 16.16 12.22 -13.33
N VAL A 432 16.70 11.11 -13.82
CA VAL A 432 16.91 9.87 -13.05
C VAL A 432 18.41 9.62 -13.01
N ILE A 433 18.95 9.46 -11.81
CA ILE A 433 20.40 9.35 -11.57
C ILE A 433 20.63 8.06 -10.79
N ALA A 434 21.46 7.16 -11.29
CA ALA A 434 21.89 5.96 -10.59
C ALA A 434 23.42 5.86 -10.61
N ASP A 435 24.04 5.49 -9.49
CA ASP A 435 25.50 5.41 -9.33
C ASP A 435 26.24 6.68 -9.78
N GLY A 436 25.66 7.85 -9.51
CA GLY A 436 26.19 9.15 -9.93
C GLY A 436 26.12 9.43 -11.43
N LYS A 437 25.47 8.56 -12.21
CA LYS A 437 25.29 8.73 -13.66
C LYS A 437 23.84 9.06 -13.99
N THR A 438 23.64 10.01 -14.89
CA THR A 438 22.32 10.35 -15.40
C THR A 438 21.84 9.24 -16.36
N ILE A 439 20.84 8.49 -15.93
CA ILE A 439 20.17 7.43 -16.71
C ILE A 439 19.17 8.04 -17.69
N SER A 440 18.46 9.07 -17.26
CA SER A 440 17.49 9.80 -18.06
C SER A 440 17.50 11.27 -17.67
N ASN A 441 17.37 12.15 -18.65
CA ASN A 441 17.19 13.59 -18.44
C ASN A 441 16.27 14.12 -19.54
N ARG A 442 15.04 14.50 -19.18
CA ARG A 442 13.98 14.85 -20.15
C ARG A 442 13.24 16.10 -19.71
N LYS A 443 12.76 16.85 -20.71
CA LYS A 443 11.72 17.86 -20.53
C LYS A 443 10.39 17.25 -20.92
N ILE A 444 9.42 17.37 -20.04
CA ILE A 444 8.07 16.81 -20.22
C ILE A 444 7.01 17.84 -19.83
N LYS A 445 5.77 17.63 -20.26
CA LYS A 445 4.60 18.27 -19.65
C LYS A 445 4.21 17.50 -18.39
N GLU A 446 3.59 18.18 -17.44
CA GLU A 446 3.02 17.49 -16.28
C GLU A 446 2.03 16.41 -16.74
N GLY A 447 2.07 15.24 -16.11
CA GLY A 447 1.22 14.11 -16.44
C GLY A 447 1.74 13.20 -17.57
N GLU A 448 2.84 13.54 -18.23
CA GLU A 448 3.47 12.64 -19.19
C GLU A 448 4.23 11.50 -18.48
N ASN A 449 4.07 10.30 -19.04
CA ASN A 449 4.75 9.11 -18.53
C ASN A 449 6.20 9.03 -19.00
N ILE A 450 7.10 8.76 -18.09
CA ILE A 450 8.51 8.45 -18.38
C ILE A 450 8.75 6.96 -18.10
N ARG A 451 9.31 6.25 -19.07
CA ARG A 451 9.74 4.85 -18.88
C ARG A 451 11.23 4.81 -18.64
N ILE A 452 11.60 4.11 -17.57
CA ILE A 452 12.99 3.81 -17.19
C ILE A 452 13.20 2.30 -17.26
N LYS A 453 14.37 1.92 -17.74
CA LYS A 453 14.89 0.56 -17.71
C LYS A 453 16.36 0.65 -17.33
N PHE A 454 16.72 -0.05 -16.27
CA PHE A 454 18.10 -0.25 -15.83
C PHE A 454 18.80 -1.39 -16.58
#